data_5c09c2e054d9d978c39b5d0e14e61ad3
#
_entry.id   5c09c2e054d9d978c39b5d0e14e61ad3
#
_cell.length_a   1.000
_cell.length_b   1.000
_cell.length_c   1.000
_cell.angle_alpha   90.00
_cell.angle_beta   90.00
_cell.angle_gamma   90.00
#
_symmetry.space_group_name_H-M   'P 1'
#
loop_
_entity.id
_entity.type
_entity.pdbx_description
1 polymer ?
#
loop_
_entity_poly.entity_id
_entity_poly.type
_entity_poly.pdbx_seq_one_letter_code
_entity_poly.pdbx_strand_id
1 'polypeptide(L)'
;MIVKYNNTEYDIPNYLNQIEERDDLMSLPLEVWLEYFTRLTGQGDVVFMKKVLKYQILKQDSKVNVFSFRGKDYWWDKNTRIGLDRLANSGKNSYEIVFDTDIIEISKNELQNLLNQLEIYANKCFVNTQRHLNAIETLNTPLELIEYNYTLGYPDKVVIE
;
A
#
# COMPACT_ATOMS: atom_id res chain seq x y z
N MET A 1 11.60 -20.96 14.91
CA MET A 1 11.78 -22.07 13.90
C MET A 1 12.51 -21.53 12.68
N ILE A 2 13.58 -22.17 12.25
CA ILE A 2 14.29 -21.75 11.04
C ILE A 2 13.59 -22.33 9.80
N VAL A 3 13.14 -21.45 8.90
CA VAL A 3 12.58 -21.79 7.59
C VAL A 3 13.57 -21.37 6.51
N LYS A 4 13.83 -22.24 5.54
CA LYS A 4 14.72 -21.95 4.40
C LYS A 4 13.90 -21.76 3.13
N TYR A 5 14.10 -20.62 2.46
CA TYR A 5 13.48 -20.31 1.17
C TYR A 5 14.45 -19.51 0.29
N ASN A 6 14.61 -19.91 -0.95
CA ASN A 6 15.52 -19.26 -1.93
C ASN A 6 16.95 -18.96 -1.36
N ASN A 7 17.57 -19.96 -0.72
CA ASN A 7 18.89 -19.87 -0.06
C ASN A 7 18.96 -18.87 1.13
N THR A 8 17.84 -18.37 1.60
CA THR A 8 17.75 -17.49 2.78
C THR A 8 17.14 -18.26 3.95
N GLU A 9 17.70 -18.06 5.14
CA GLU A 9 17.15 -18.60 6.40
C GLU A 9 16.35 -17.51 7.11
N TYR A 10 15.14 -17.88 7.54
CA TYR A 10 14.22 -17.01 8.29
C TYR A 10 13.98 -17.62 9.66
N ASP A 11 14.31 -16.87 10.71
CA ASP A 11 13.98 -17.29 12.09
C ASP A 11 12.59 -16.77 12.46
N ILE A 12 11.61 -17.68 12.47
CA ILE A 12 10.22 -17.37 12.71
C ILE A 12 9.85 -17.77 14.14
N PRO A 13 9.28 -16.86 14.95
CA PRO A 13 8.78 -17.17 16.29
C PRO A 13 7.74 -18.30 16.26
N ASN A 14 7.64 -19.05 17.37
CA ASN A 14 6.66 -20.15 17.46
C ASN A 14 5.25 -19.66 17.84
N TYR A 15 5.05 -18.38 18.13
CA TYR A 15 3.77 -17.84 18.58
C TYR A 15 3.23 -16.84 17.55
N LEU A 16 2.03 -17.09 17.03
CA LEU A 16 1.41 -16.27 15.98
C LEU A 16 1.21 -14.81 16.37
N ASN A 17 0.87 -14.52 17.63
CA ASN A 17 0.71 -13.16 18.12
C ASN A 17 2.00 -12.32 18.02
N GLN A 18 3.17 -12.95 18.17
CA GLN A 18 4.46 -12.28 17.98
C GLN A 18 4.79 -12.00 16.52
N ILE A 19 4.18 -12.73 15.60
CA ILE A 19 4.38 -12.61 14.16
C ILE A 19 3.53 -11.47 13.59
N GLU A 20 2.24 -11.42 13.97
CA GLU A 20 1.27 -10.46 13.42
C GLU A 20 1.62 -8.98 13.73
N GLU A 21 2.42 -8.72 14.77
CA GLU A 21 2.89 -7.40 15.17
C GLU A 21 4.21 -6.97 14.47
N ARG A 22 4.83 -7.87 13.69
CA ARG A 22 6.14 -7.64 13.07
C ARG A 22 6.04 -7.42 11.57
N ASP A 23 6.30 -6.19 11.14
CA ASP A 23 6.30 -5.77 9.73
C ASP A 23 7.26 -6.59 8.86
N ASP A 24 8.44 -6.89 9.37
CA ASP A 24 9.45 -7.70 8.70
C ASP A 24 8.97 -9.12 8.40
N LEU A 25 8.25 -9.75 9.35
CA LEU A 25 7.70 -11.09 9.18
C LEU A 25 6.47 -11.09 8.26
N MET A 26 5.52 -10.16 8.46
CA MET A 26 4.32 -10.06 7.63
C MET A 26 4.64 -9.67 6.17
N SER A 27 5.84 -9.19 5.90
CA SER A 27 6.33 -8.88 4.55
C SER A 27 7.05 -10.05 3.86
N LEU A 28 7.22 -11.19 4.53
CA LEU A 28 7.88 -12.36 3.93
C LEU A 28 7.02 -12.98 2.80
N PRO A 29 7.66 -13.63 1.82
CA PRO A 29 6.95 -14.38 0.78
C PRO A 29 5.99 -15.42 1.37
N LEU A 30 4.84 -15.63 0.73
CA LEU A 30 3.83 -16.60 1.20
C LEU A 30 4.34 -18.04 1.21
N GLU A 31 5.31 -18.36 0.38
CA GLU A 31 5.99 -19.67 0.34
C GLU A 31 6.72 -19.98 1.65
N VAL A 32 7.28 -18.96 2.31
CA VAL A 32 7.91 -19.11 3.63
C VAL A 32 6.87 -19.54 4.65
N TRP A 33 5.68 -18.97 4.59
CA TRP A 33 4.55 -19.31 5.47
C TRP A 33 3.98 -20.70 5.17
N LEU A 34 3.89 -21.07 3.89
CA LEU A 34 3.49 -22.44 3.51
C LEU A 34 4.44 -23.47 4.10
N GLU A 35 5.75 -23.25 3.96
CA GLU A 35 6.77 -24.16 4.51
C GLU A 35 6.72 -24.20 6.05
N TYR A 36 6.58 -23.03 6.71
CA TYR A 36 6.45 -22.94 8.16
C TYR A 36 5.30 -23.80 8.69
N PHE A 37 4.09 -23.59 8.15
CA PHE A 37 2.91 -24.33 8.62
C PHE A 37 2.93 -25.81 8.21
N THR A 38 3.48 -26.13 7.04
CA THR A 38 3.65 -27.53 6.62
C THR A 38 4.54 -28.30 7.60
N ARG A 39 5.62 -27.71 8.08
CA ARG A 39 6.48 -28.31 9.12
C ARG A 39 5.79 -28.42 10.48
N LEU A 40 4.95 -27.45 10.82
CA LEU A 40 4.30 -27.37 12.11
C LEU A 40 3.08 -28.30 12.22
N THR A 41 2.25 -28.37 11.18
CA THR A 41 0.93 -28.99 11.18
C THR A 41 0.72 -30.06 10.07
N GLY A 42 1.67 -30.18 9.15
CA GLY A 42 1.57 -31.07 7.99
C GLY A 42 0.88 -30.44 6.77
N GLN A 43 0.36 -29.21 6.87
CA GLN A 43 -0.32 -28.50 5.77
C GLN A 43 -0.19 -26.99 5.91
N GLY A 44 -0.45 -26.24 4.83
CA GLY A 44 -0.49 -24.79 4.87
C GLY A 44 -1.70 -24.24 5.64
N ASP A 45 -1.54 -23.10 6.29
CA ASP A 45 -2.63 -22.37 6.96
C ASP A 45 -3.17 -21.27 6.05
N VAL A 46 -4.27 -21.56 5.34
CA VAL A 46 -4.92 -20.61 4.40
C VAL A 46 -5.41 -19.35 5.11
N VAL A 47 -5.91 -19.48 6.35
CA VAL A 47 -6.45 -18.34 7.10
C VAL A 47 -5.32 -17.36 7.46
N PHE A 48 -4.21 -17.86 7.96
CA PHE A 48 -3.06 -17.05 8.27
C PHE A 48 -2.42 -16.47 7.00
N MET A 49 -2.26 -17.26 5.94
CA MET A 49 -1.70 -16.77 4.66
C MET A 49 -2.57 -15.68 4.05
N LYS A 50 -3.90 -15.72 4.19
CA LYS A 50 -4.79 -14.60 3.82
C LYS A 50 -4.52 -13.34 4.63
N LYS A 51 -4.24 -13.44 5.93
CA LYS A 51 -3.86 -12.27 6.76
C LYS A 51 -2.57 -11.64 6.26
N VAL A 52 -1.56 -12.46 5.97
CA VAL A 52 -0.28 -11.98 5.41
C VAL A 52 -0.51 -11.29 4.08
N LEU A 53 -1.28 -11.88 3.19
CA LEU A 53 -1.56 -11.29 1.87
C LEU A 53 -2.36 -9.99 1.98
N LYS A 54 -3.35 -9.90 2.87
CA LYS A 54 -4.06 -8.65 3.19
C LYS A 54 -3.10 -7.55 3.64
N TYR A 55 -2.20 -7.88 4.56
CA TYR A 55 -1.17 -6.96 5.01
C TYR A 55 -0.31 -6.44 3.84
N GLN A 56 0.15 -7.34 2.96
CA GLN A 56 0.97 -7.00 1.80
C GLN A 56 0.21 -6.14 0.78
N ILE A 57 -1.09 -6.39 0.57
CA ILE A 57 -1.97 -5.56 -0.28
C ILE A 57 -2.08 -4.14 0.29
N LEU A 58 -2.32 -3.98 1.59
CA LEU A 58 -2.40 -2.66 2.23
C LEU A 58 -1.06 -1.93 2.20
N LYS A 59 0.04 -2.66 2.33
CA LYS A 59 1.39 -2.10 2.17
C LYS A 59 1.66 -1.65 0.73
N GLN A 60 1.16 -2.38 -0.26
CA GLN A 60 1.20 -1.97 -1.68
C GLN A 60 0.39 -0.70 -1.91
N ASP A 61 -0.80 -0.57 -1.34
CA ASP A 61 -1.60 0.66 -1.39
C ASP A 61 -0.80 1.87 -0.88
N SER A 62 -0.12 1.72 0.25
CA SER A 62 0.75 2.78 0.79
C SER A 62 1.91 3.14 -0.14
N LYS A 63 2.46 2.17 -0.88
CA LYS A 63 3.56 2.42 -1.83
C LYS A 63 3.12 3.16 -3.09
N VAL A 64 1.92 2.87 -3.59
CA VAL A 64 1.39 3.51 -4.80
C VAL A 64 0.80 4.89 -4.51
N ASN A 65 0.45 5.20 -3.27
CA ASN A 65 0.00 6.51 -2.85
C ASN A 65 1.16 7.52 -2.84
N VAL A 66 1.54 7.96 -4.03
CA VAL A 66 2.63 8.92 -4.27
C VAL A 66 2.34 9.70 -5.55
N PHE A 67 2.68 10.99 -5.57
CA PHE A 67 2.67 11.81 -6.78
C PHE A 67 3.99 12.56 -6.91
N SER A 68 4.35 12.95 -8.13
CA SER A 68 5.52 13.78 -8.40
C SER A 68 5.08 15.20 -8.74
N PHE A 69 5.64 16.17 -8.05
CA PHE A 69 5.44 17.61 -8.30
C PHE A 69 6.79 18.29 -8.41
N ARG A 70 7.04 18.94 -9.56
CA ARG A 70 8.32 19.61 -9.86
C ARG A 70 9.54 18.73 -9.59
N GLY A 71 9.46 17.46 -9.98
CA GLY A 71 10.57 16.49 -9.90
C GLY A 71 10.81 15.85 -8.53
N LYS A 72 9.98 16.11 -7.52
CA LYS A 72 10.04 15.46 -6.20
C LYS A 72 8.76 14.67 -5.92
N ASP A 73 8.88 13.58 -5.20
CA ASP A 73 7.76 12.72 -4.82
C ASP A 73 7.19 13.13 -3.47
N TYR A 74 5.85 13.17 -3.39
CA TYR A 74 5.07 13.55 -2.21
C TYR A 74 3.83 12.68 -2.08
N TRP A 75 3.22 12.72 -0.89
CA TRP A 75 1.86 12.26 -0.70
C TRP A 75 1.10 13.18 0.25
N TRP A 76 -0.13 13.49 -0.12
CA TRP A 76 -1.09 14.17 0.75
C TRP A 76 -2.23 13.22 1.09
N ASP A 77 -2.42 12.97 2.37
CA ASP A 77 -3.56 12.19 2.84
C ASP A 77 -4.90 12.91 2.55
N LYS A 78 -6.00 12.21 2.78
CA LYS A 78 -7.33 12.74 2.50
C LYS A 78 -7.61 14.02 3.27
N ASN A 79 -7.20 14.12 4.54
CA ASN A 79 -7.46 15.30 5.37
C ASN A 79 -6.67 16.50 4.88
N THR A 80 -5.41 16.29 4.50
CA THR A 80 -4.56 17.33 3.88
C THR A 80 -5.20 17.83 2.58
N ARG A 81 -5.64 16.94 1.70
CA ARG A 81 -6.28 17.33 0.43
C ARG A 81 -7.56 18.13 0.66
N ILE A 82 -8.42 17.73 1.61
CA ILE A 82 -9.63 18.49 1.98
C ILE A 82 -9.27 19.89 2.51
N GLY A 83 -8.23 19.99 3.35
CA GLY A 83 -7.76 21.27 3.88
C GLY A 83 -7.27 22.20 2.77
N LEU A 84 -6.49 21.68 1.83
CA LEU A 84 -5.96 22.42 0.69
C LEU A 84 -7.06 22.82 -0.30
N ASP A 85 -8.09 22.00 -0.52
CA ASP A 85 -9.24 22.34 -1.35
C ASP A 85 -10.01 23.53 -0.76
N ARG A 86 -10.25 23.54 0.54
CA ARG A 86 -10.85 24.69 1.24
C ARG A 86 -10.00 25.94 1.10
N LEU A 87 -8.67 25.81 1.24
CA LEU A 87 -7.74 26.90 1.06
C LEU A 87 -7.80 27.45 -0.38
N ALA A 88 -7.78 26.58 -1.39
CA ALA A 88 -7.88 26.96 -2.81
C ALA A 88 -9.17 27.75 -3.13
N ASN A 89 -10.23 27.52 -2.34
CA ASN A 89 -11.51 28.22 -2.48
C ASN A 89 -11.64 29.45 -1.59
N SER A 90 -10.60 29.89 -0.85
CA SER A 90 -10.63 31.02 0.07
C SER A 90 -10.52 32.41 -0.58
N GLY A 91 -10.40 32.49 -1.92
CA GLY A 91 -10.46 33.74 -2.67
C GLY A 91 -9.12 34.37 -3.02
N LYS A 92 -7.97 33.80 -2.64
CA LYS A 92 -6.63 34.26 -3.07
C LYS A 92 -6.28 33.70 -4.45
N ASN A 93 -5.30 34.33 -5.11
CA ASN A 93 -4.79 33.89 -6.40
C ASN A 93 -3.56 32.95 -6.31
N SER A 94 -2.84 32.99 -5.19
CA SER A 94 -1.70 32.12 -4.88
C SER A 94 -1.65 31.81 -3.39
N TYR A 95 -0.96 30.72 -3.06
CA TYR A 95 -0.80 30.20 -1.71
C TYR A 95 0.61 29.68 -1.51
N GLU A 96 1.15 29.85 -0.30
CA GLU A 96 2.33 29.12 0.16
C GLU A 96 1.88 27.81 0.80
N ILE A 97 2.36 26.70 0.29
CA ILE A 97 2.01 25.34 0.71
C ILE A 97 3.27 24.60 1.16
N VAL A 98 3.15 23.87 2.24
CA VAL A 98 4.21 22.99 2.72
C VAL A 98 4.10 21.63 2.04
N PHE A 99 5.17 21.25 1.32
CA PHE A 99 5.39 19.93 0.75
C PHE A 99 6.50 19.26 1.57
N ASP A 100 6.17 18.38 2.48
CA ASP A 100 7.08 17.85 3.51
C ASP A 100 7.76 18.96 4.31
N THR A 101 9.00 19.34 3.93
CA THR A 101 9.76 20.43 4.53
C THR A 101 9.92 21.64 3.61
N ASP A 102 9.54 21.53 2.34
CA ASP A 102 9.65 22.61 1.36
C ASP A 102 8.43 23.52 1.42
N ILE A 103 8.66 24.84 1.41
CA ILE A 103 7.58 25.84 1.25
C ILE A 103 7.57 26.26 -0.23
N ILE A 104 6.45 26.01 -0.89
CA ILE A 104 6.29 26.24 -2.32
C ILE A 104 5.13 27.21 -2.55
N GLU A 105 5.38 28.28 -3.32
CA GLU A 105 4.30 29.12 -3.82
C GLU A 105 3.64 28.44 -5.02
N ILE A 106 2.32 28.33 -4.97
CA ILE A 106 1.48 27.69 -6.00
C ILE A 106 0.29 28.58 -6.32
N SER A 107 -0.02 28.74 -7.60
CA SER A 107 -1.22 29.46 -8.01
C SER A 107 -2.49 28.66 -7.65
N LYS A 108 -3.62 29.38 -7.50
CA LYS A 108 -4.94 28.79 -7.28
C LYS A 108 -5.25 27.69 -8.31
N ASN A 109 -5.03 27.99 -9.59
CA ASN A 109 -5.35 27.09 -10.69
C ASN A 109 -4.48 25.82 -10.67
N GLU A 110 -3.17 25.95 -10.40
CA GLU A 110 -2.29 24.79 -10.22
C GLU A 110 -2.72 23.94 -9.04
N LEU A 111 -3.02 24.54 -7.90
CA LEU A 111 -3.46 23.82 -6.71
C LEU A 111 -4.77 23.06 -6.96
N GLN A 112 -5.76 23.70 -7.57
CA GLN A 112 -7.04 23.05 -7.91
C GLN A 112 -6.85 21.91 -8.91
N ASN A 113 -6.01 22.09 -9.94
CA ASN A 113 -5.69 21.05 -10.91
C ASN A 113 -4.99 19.85 -10.24
N LEU A 114 -3.99 20.11 -9.40
CA LEU A 114 -3.28 19.08 -8.64
C LEU A 114 -4.25 18.30 -7.74
N LEU A 115 -5.07 18.98 -6.96
CA LEU A 115 -6.04 18.36 -6.05
C LEU A 115 -7.04 17.49 -6.80
N ASN A 116 -7.57 17.95 -7.93
CA ASN A 116 -8.49 17.17 -8.76
C ASN A 116 -7.85 15.88 -9.30
N GLN A 117 -6.60 15.97 -9.79
CA GLN A 117 -5.88 14.79 -10.27
C GLN A 117 -5.59 13.80 -9.13
N LEU A 118 -5.17 14.30 -7.97
CA LEU A 118 -4.88 13.47 -6.80
C LEU A 118 -6.13 12.78 -6.26
N GLU A 119 -7.28 13.44 -6.27
CA GLU A 119 -8.53 12.82 -5.79
C GLU A 119 -8.98 11.68 -6.71
N ILE A 120 -8.88 11.86 -8.03
CA ILE A 120 -9.15 10.80 -9.00
C ILE A 120 -8.16 9.65 -8.85
N TYR A 121 -6.89 9.95 -8.70
CA TYR A 121 -5.82 8.98 -8.53
C TYR A 121 -6.00 8.17 -7.24
N ALA A 122 -6.16 8.85 -6.12
CA ALA A 122 -6.37 8.21 -4.81
C ALA A 122 -7.60 7.29 -4.80
N ASN A 123 -8.70 7.73 -5.44
CA ASN A 123 -9.90 6.89 -5.56
C ASN A 123 -9.63 5.63 -6.41
N LYS A 124 -8.89 5.75 -7.52
CA LYS A 124 -8.52 4.58 -8.34
C LYS A 124 -7.65 3.60 -7.56
N CYS A 125 -6.64 4.08 -6.81
CA CYS A 125 -5.81 3.24 -5.94
C CYS A 125 -6.66 2.52 -4.90
N PHE A 126 -7.51 3.26 -4.18
CA PHE A 126 -8.40 2.71 -3.16
C PHE A 126 -9.34 1.63 -3.71
N VAL A 127 -10.02 1.90 -4.84
CA VAL A 127 -10.92 0.93 -5.48
C VAL A 127 -10.16 -0.32 -5.90
N ASN A 128 -8.96 -0.19 -6.46
CA ASN A 128 -8.14 -1.34 -6.86
C ASN A 128 -7.72 -2.16 -5.64
N THR A 129 -7.27 -1.52 -4.57
CA THR A 129 -6.95 -2.18 -3.29
C THR A 129 -8.15 -2.97 -2.76
N GLN A 130 -9.35 -2.39 -2.76
CA GLN A 130 -10.57 -3.08 -2.33
C GLN A 130 -10.92 -4.28 -3.23
N ARG A 131 -10.69 -4.18 -4.55
CA ARG A 131 -10.85 -5.32 -5.46
C ARG A 131 -9.92 -6.47 -5.09
N HIS A 132 -8.65 -6.18 -4.78
CA HIS A 132 -7.70 -7.21 -4.34
C HIS A 132 -8.12 -7.83 -3.01
N LEU A 133 -8.50 -7.02 -2.01
CA LEU A 133 -8.97 -7.51 -0.71
C LEU A 133 -10.19 -8.44 -0.86
N ASN A 134 -11.13 -8.08 -1.73
CA ASN A 134 -12.29 -8.93 -2.01
C ASN A 134 -11.92 -10.20 -2.76
N ALA A 135 -11.02 -10.12 -3.75
CA ALA A 135 -10.62 -11.26 -4.55
C ALA A 135 -9.96 -12.36 -3.72
N ILE A 136 -9.07 -12.01 -2.79
CA ILE A 136 -8.39 -13.00 -1.95
C ILE A 136 -9.32 -13.74 -0.99
N GLU A 137 -10.49 -13.20 -0.67
CA GLU A 137 -11.47 -13.92 0.16
C GLU A 137 -12.01 -15.18 -0.53
N THR A 138 -12.04 -15.20 -1.86
CA THR A 138 -12.52 -16.34 -2.65
C THR A 138 -11.47 -17.44 -2.86
N LEU A 139 -10.19 -17.14 -2.58
CA LEU A 139 -9.10 -18.11 -2.71
C LEU A 139 -9.11 -19.08 -1.53
N ASN A 140 -8.97 -20.38 -1.79
CA ASN A 140 -9.17 -21.40 -0.79
C ASN A 140 -7.96 -22.33 -0.58
N THR A 141 -6.93 -22.18 -1.38
CA THR A 141 -5.72 -22.99 -1.29
C THR A 141 -4.46 -22.13 -1.12
N PRO A 142 -3.41 -22.64 -0.46
CA PRO A 142 -2.14 -21.94 -0.36
C PRO A 142 -1.55 -21.56 -1.73
N LEU A 143 -1.70 -22.42 -2.73
CA LEU A 143 -1.16 -22.19 -4.08
C LEU A 143 -1.86 -21.01 -4.76
N GLU A 144 -3.19 -20.94 -4.71
CA GLU A 144 -3.95 -19.81 -5.23
C GLU A 144 -3.52 -18.48 -4.60
N LEU A 145 -3.24 -18.47 -3.28
CA LEU A 145 -2.76 -17.28 -2.58
C LEU A 145 -1.34 -16.88 -3.03
N ILE A 146 -0.45 -17.85 -3.20
CA ILE A 146 0.93 -17.63 -3.67
C ILE A 146 0.96 -17.08 -5.09
N GLU A 147 0.12 -17.60 -5.98
CA GLU A 147 0.04 -17.20 -7.38
C GLU A 147 -0.70 -15.87 -7.59
N TYR A 148 -1.40 -15.36 -6.58
CA TYR A 148 -2.18 -14.14 -6.69
C TYR A 148 -1.31 -12.89 -6.81
N ASN A 149 -1.43 -12.17 -7.92
CA ASN A 149 -0.68 -10.94 -8.16
C ASN A 149 -1.47 -9.69 -7.79
N TYR A 150 -1.25 -9.16 -6.60
CA TYR A 150 -1.90 -7.97 -6.07
C TYR A 150 -1.24 -6.64 -6.50
N THR A 151 -0.18 -6.67 -7.29
CA THR A 151 0.49 -5.45 -7.75
C THR A 151 -0.13 -4.87 -9.01
N LEU A 152 -1.04 -5.58 -9.65
CA LEU A 152 -1.67 -5.21 -10.92
C LEU A 152 -2.84 -4.23 -10.72
N GLY A 153 -3.15 -3.47 -11.78
CA GLY A 153 -4.36 -2.66 -11.89
C GLY A 153 -4.31 -1.30 -11.18
N TYR A 154 -3.21 -0.94 -10.53
CA TYR A 154 -3.01 0.41 -10.01
C TYR A 154 -2.77 1.40 -11.15
N PRO A 155 -3.24 2.65 -11.02
CA PRO A 155 -3.01 3.68 -12.02
C PRO A 155 -1.54 4.11 -12.05
N ASP A 156 -1.11 4.68 -13.17
CA ASP A 156 0.20 5.32 -13.26
C ASP A 156 0.27 6.52 -12.30
N LYS A 157 1.45 6.74 -11.71
CA LYS A 157 1.71 7.83 -10.79
C LYS A 157 1.39 9.19 -11.45
N VAL A 158 0.72 10.06 -10.72
CA VAL A 158 0.49 11.45 -11.15
C VAL A 158 1.82 12.20 -11.16
N VAL A 159 2.15 12.83 -12.29
CA VAL A 159 3.35 13.67 -12.47
C VAL A 159 2.92 15.05 -12.94
N ILE A 160 3.32 16.08 -12.20
CA ILE A 160 3.10 17.50 -12.53
C ILE A 160 4.46 18.21 -12.54
N GLU A 161 4.81 18.76 -13.69
CA GLU A 161 6.06 19.49 -13.93
C GLU A 161 5.98 20.96 -13.48
#